data_144fe9d633b517119b381fcec522d326
#
_entry.id   144fe9d633b517119b381fcec522d326
#
_cell.length_a   1.000
_cell.length_b   1.000
_cell.length_c   1.000
_cell.angle_alpha   90.00
_cell.angle_beta   90.00
_cell.angle_gamma   90.00
#
_symmetry.space_group_name_H-M   'P 1'
#
loop_
_entity.id
_entity.type
_entity.pdbx_description
1 polymer ?
#
loop_
_entity_poly.entity_id
_entity_poly.type
_entity_poly.pdbx_seq_one_letter_code
_entity_poly.pdbx_strand_id
1 'polypeptide(L)'
;MQKEQRKFTEKTRRDLESGCNVTIVAFGDSITAGYAVRRGFPYFWKEALALKYPEARVEMINAGISGDTTMDGQSRLDWAVLSYEPDLVTINFGINDSVLGLGLEEFEMNFVDMVRRIRAGPGSEILLMSSQPLETPPYDRLVLDYYQAVRRVATQMNVGFVDVYFAWMEKVREGTPLGSLILPGLDHPNEAGYRIIAEELMKLF
;
A
#
# COMPACT_ATOMS: atom_id res chain seq x y z
N MET A 1 12.25 11.80 8.19
CA MET A 1 11.10 11.21 7.48
C MET A 1 10.77 9.78 7.98
N GLN A 2 11.61 8.76 7.79
CA GLN A 2 11.27 7.37 8.17
C GLN A 2 11.01 7.17 9.68
N LYS A 3 11.81 7.77 10.57
CA LYS A 3 11.57 7.74 12.03
C LYS A 3 10.20 8.28 12.43
N GLU A 4 9.72 9.29 11.74
CA GLU A 4 8.39 9.88 12.01
C GLU A 4 7.26 8.96 11.54
N GLN A 5 7.45 8.20 10.46
CA GLN A 5 6.44 7.27 9.98
C GLN A 5 6.30 6.01 10.88
N ARG A 6 7.37 5.60 11.56
CA ARG A 6 7.35 4.45 12.49
C ARG A 6 6.38 4.58 13.68
N LYS A 7 5.97 5.80 14.03
CA LYS A 7 4.93 6.01 15.05
C LYS A 7 3.56 5.45 14.65
N PHE A 8 3.30 5.29 13.35
CA PHE A 8 2.05 4.77 12.81
C PHE A 8 2.00 3.23 12.69
N THR A 9 3.04 2.55 13.17
CA THR A 9 3.14 1.10 13.28
C THR A 9 3.63 0.68 14.67
N GLU A 10 3.48 1.56 15.66
CA GLU A 10 4.06 1.34 17.00
C GLU A 10 3.37 0.18 17.74
N LYS A 11 2.03 0.12 17.69
CA LYS A 11 1.26 -0.98 18.29
C LYS A 11 1.60 -2.30 17.59
N THR A 12 1.45 -2.36 16.28
CA THR A 12 1.71 -3.58 15.49
C THR A 12 3.15 -4.08 15.70
N ARG A 13 4.13 -3.17 15.72
CA ARG A 13 5.53 -3.53 15.92
C ARG A 13 5.77 -4.09 17.33
N ARG A 14 5.22 -3.47 18.36
CA ARG A 14 5.30 -3.97 19.73
C ARG A 14 4.66 -5.34 19.88
N ASP A 15 3.51 -5.58 19.25
CA ASP A 15 2.80 -6.85 19.29
C ASP A 15 3.63 -7.94 18.57
N LEU A 16 4.26 -7.62 17.44
CA LEU A 16 5.21 -8.51 16.75
C LEU A 16 6.45 -8.82 17.61
N GLU A 17 7.06 -7.82 18.24
CA GLU A 17 8.21 -7.98 19.14
C GLU A 17 7.87 -8.85 20.36
N SER A 18 6.62 -8.84 20.77
CA SER A 18 6.11 -9.65 21.91
C SER A 18 5.65 -11.07 21.50
N GLY A 19 5.80 -11.47 20.23
CA GLY A 19 5.37 -12.77 19.73
C GLY A 19 3.85 -12.93 19.60
N CYS A 20 3.08 -11.83 19.57
CA CYS A 20 1.63 -11.87 19.42
C CYS A 20 1.20 -12.23 17.99
N ASN A 21 -0.03 -12.73 17.86
CA ASN A 21 -0.68 -12.82 16.55
C ASN A 21 -1.04 -11.42 16.07
N VAL A 22 -0.73 -11.13 14.79
CA VAL A 22 -1.02 -9.84 14.15
C VAL A 22 -1.72 -10.10 12.82
N THR A 23 -2.88 -9.46 12.62
CA THR A 23 -3.62 -9.49 11.36
C THR A 23 -3.34 -8.22 10.57
N ILE A 24 -2.83 -8.37 9.34
CA ILE A 24 -2.54 -7.26 8.42
C ILE A 24 -3.40 -7.44 7.18
N VAL A 25 -4.14 -6.38 6.81
CA VAL A 25 -4.88 -6.35 5.55
C VAL A 25 -4.17 -5.43 4.57
N ALA A 26 -3.71 -6.00 3.45
CA ALA A 26 -3.23 -5.23 2.30
C ALA A 26 -4.43 -4.97 1.37
N PHE A 27 -4.92 -3.74 1.34
CA PHE A 27 -6.12 -3.33 0.63
C PHE A 27 -5.78 -2.44 -0.56
N GLY A 28 -6.33 -2.74 -1.74
CA GLY A 28 -5.99 -1.98 -2.94
C GLY A 28 -6.45 -2.62 -4.25
N ASP A 29 -5.83 -2.18 -5.31
CA ASP A 29 -6.10 -2.57 -6.69
C ASP A 29 -5.24 -3.76 -7.17
N SER A 30 -4.92 -3.80 -8.48
CA SER A 30 -4.09 -4.85 -9.12
C SER A 30 -2.67 -4.92 -8.56
N ILE A 31 -2.12 -3.80 -8.08
CA ILE A 31 -0.78 -3.77 -7.48
C ILE A 31 -0.78 -4.53 -6.16
N THR A 32 -1.81 -4.37 -5.37
CA THR A 32 -1.99 -5.14 -4.13
C THR A 32 -2.31 -6.60 -4.41
N ALA A 33 -3.16 -6.87 -5.40
CA ALA A 33 -3.50 -8.23 -5.82
C ALA A 33 -2.27 -9.04 -6.26
N GLY A 34 -1.26 -8.39 -6.82
CA GLY A 34 -0.10 -9.05 -7.44
C GLY A 34 -0.41 -9.52 -8.86
N TYR A 35 -0.99 -8.63 -9.69
CA TYR A 35 -1.42 -8.97 -11.05
C TYR A 35 -0.27 -9.54 -11.89
N ALA A 36 -0.56 -10.65 -12.58
CA ALA A 36 0.33 -11.34 -13.51
C ALA A 36 1.67 -11.85 -12.94
N VAL A 37 1.80 -11.96 -11.61
CA VAL A 37 2.96 -12.56 -10.94
C VAL A 37 2.51 -13.64 -9.96
N ARG A 38 3.43 -14.52 -9.57
CA ARG A 38 3.15 -15.53 -8.54
C ARG A 38 3.14 -14.93 -7.13
N ARG A 39 3.96 -13.89 -6.91
CA ARG A 39 4.19 -13.30 -5.60
C ARG A 39 4.18 -11.77 -5.72
N GLY A 40 3.13 -11.14 -5.19
CA GLY A 40 3.02 -9.69 -5.01
C GLY A 40 3.73 -9.22 -3.73
N PHE A 41 3.68 -7.90 -3.45
CA PHE A 41 4.33 -7.35 -2.27
C PHE A 41 3.79 -7.90 -0.94
N PRO A 42 2.49 -8.24 -0.77
CA PRO A 42 2.02 -8.78 0.50
C PRO A 42 2.70 -10.10 0.87
N TYR A 43 3.01 -10.94 -0.14
CA TYR A 43 3.76 -12.17 0.06
C TYR A 43 5.18 -11.89 0.57
N PHE A 44 5.94 -11.04 -0.12
CA PHE A 44 7.32 -10.70 0.26
C PHE A 44 7.38 -10.00 1.62
N TRP A 45 6.40 -9.15 1.89
CA TRP A 45 6.32 -8.46 3.18
C TRP A 45 6.03 -9.41 4.32
N LYS A 46 5.09 -10.35 4.15
CA LYS A 46 4.84 -11.42 5.13
C LYS A 46 6.09 -12.25 5.42
N GLU A 47 6.82 -12.68 4.39
CA GLU A 47 8.07 -13.42 4.57
C GLU A 47 9.11 -12.62 5.36
N ALA A 48 9.27 -11.34 5.04
CA ALA A 48 10.23 -10.46 5.73
C ALA A 48 9.85 -10.22 7.20
N LEU A 49 8.55 -10.05 7.50
CA LEU A 49 8.05 -9.95 8.87
C LEU A 49 8.29 -11.24 9.64
N ALA A 50 7.98 -12.40 9.08
CA ALA A 50 8.19 -13.70 9.72
C ALA A 50 9.68 -13.97 9.99
N LEU A 51 10.57 -13.54 9.10
CA LEU A 51 12.01 -13.66 9.31
C LEU A 51 12.50 -12.75 10.45
N LYS A 52 11.95 -11.54 10.54
CA LYS A 52 12.35 -10.55 11.55
C LYS A 52 11.75 -10.83 12.92
N TYR A 53 10.54 -11.37 12.97
CA TYR A 53 9.77 -11.65 14.19
C TYR A 53 9.34 -13.12 14.23
N PRO A 54 10.28 -14.06 14.43
CA PRO A 54 10.00 -15.50 14.28
C PRO A 54 9.03 -16.07 15.30
N GLU A 55 8.87 -15.40 16.45
CA GLU A 55 7.93 -15.82 17.51
C GLU A 55 6.50 -15.31 17.26
N ALA A 56 6.31 -14.33 16.36
CA ALA A 56 5.02 -13.78 16.05
C ALA A 56 4.36 -14.54 14.89
N ARG A 57 3.03 -14.63 14.93
CA ARG A 57 2.25 -15.15 13.80
C ARG A 57 1.61 -13.99 13.04
N VAL A 58 2.06 -13.78 11.80
CA VAL A 58 1.47 -12.78 10.90
C VAL A 58 0.43 -13.44 10.02
N GLU A 59 -0.83 -13.02 10.16
CA GLU A 59 -1.89 -13.30 9.20
C GLU A 59 -1.95 -12.13 8.20
N MET A 60 -1.58 -12.41 6.95
CA MET A 60 -1.59 -11.43 5.86
C MET A 60 -2.77 -11.70 4.95
N ILE A 61 -3.72 -10.78 4.93
CA ILE A 61 -4.89 -10.81 4.05
C ILE A 61 -4.58 -9.94 2.84
N ASN A 62 -4.53 -10.54 1.66
CA ASN A 62 -4.45 -9.79 0.41
C ASN A 62 -5.87 -9.46 -0.06
N ALA A 63 -6.29 -8.24 0.13
CA ALA A 63 -7.58 -7.68 -0.26
C ALA A 63 -7.45 -6.78 -1.51
N GLY A 64 -6.53 -7.08 -2.41
CA GLY A 64 -6.39 -6.42 -3.72
C GLY A 64 -7.37 -7.00 -4.75
N ILE A 65 -8.00 -6.12 -5.54
CA ILE A 65 -8.82 -6.52 -6.71
C ILE A 65 -8.37 -5.70 -7.91
N SER A 66 -8.02 -6.40 -9.01
CA SER A 66 -7.55 -5.74 -10.23
C SER A 66 -8.64 -4.88 -10.86
N GLY A 67 -8.28 -3.66 -11.24
CA GLY A 67 -9.18 -2.70 -11.85
C GLY A 67 -9.92 -1.79 -10.86
N ASP A 68 -9.89 -2.08 -9.56
CA ASP A 68 -10.60 -1.28 -8.56
C ASP A 68 -10.08 0.15 -8.48
N THR A 69 -11.01 1.07 -8.34
CA THR A 69 -10.83 2.47 -7.96
C THR A 69 -11.06 2.66 -6.45
N THR A 70 -10.86 3.87 -5.97
CA THR A 70 -11.22 4.22 -4.58
C THR A 70 -12.72 4.07 -4.30
N MET A 71 -13.60 4.27 -5.30
CA MET A 71 -15.05 4.05 -5.17
C MET A 71 -15.36 2.56 -4.94
N ASP A 72 -14.72 1.67 -5.70
CA ASP A 72 -14.85 0.22 -5.53
C ASP A 72 -14.32 -0.19 -4.14
N GLY A 73 -13.17 0.35 -3.74
CA GLY A 73 -12.60 0.16 -2.43
C GLY A 73 -13.59 0.53 -1.31
N GLN A 74 -14.20 1.71 -1.37
CA GLN A 74 -15.22 2.12 -0.39
C GLN A 74 -16.39 1.13 -0.31
N SER A 75 -16.88 0.67 -1.46
CA SER A 75 -18.06 -0.22 -1.54
C SER A 75 -17.83 -1.55 -0.85
N ARG A 76 -16.59 -2.05 -0.83
CA ARG A 76 -16.22 -3.36 -0.29
C ARG A 76 -15.45 -3.33 1.03
N LEU A 77 -15.23 -2.14 1.61
CA LEU A 77 -14.40 -1.97 2.80
C LEU A 77 -14.85 -2.86 3.97
N ASP A 78 -16.17 -3.02 4.17
CA ASP A 78 -16.70 -3.78 5.30
C ASP A 78 -16.30 -5.25 5.24
N TRP A 79 -16.57 -5.92 4.12
CA TRP A 79 -16.26 -7.35 3.99
C TRP A 79 -14.79 -7.62 3.64
N ALA A 80 -14.10 -6.69 2.98
CA ALA A 80 -12.72 -6.88 2.53
C ALA A 80 -11.69 -6.50 3.59
N VAL A 81 -12.06 -5.65 4.56
CA VAL A 81 -11.15 -5.11 5.57
C VAL A 81 -11.71 -5.27 6.97
N LEU A 82 -12.87 -4.64 7.26
CA LEU A 82 -13.36 -4.51 8.63
C LEU A 82 -13.76 -5.86 9.25
N SER A 83 -14.26 -6.80 8.45
CA SER A 83 -14.63 -8.15 8.91
C SER A 83 -13.45 -8.97 9.47
N TYR A 84 -12.20 -8.58 9.16
CA TYR A 84 -11.00 -9.24 9.68
C TYR A 84 -10.49 -8.63 11.00
N GLU A 85 -11.08 -7.53 11.46
CA GLU A 85 -10.64 -6.80 12.66
C GLU A 85 -9.11 -6.58 12.68
N PRO A 86 -8.51 -5.99 11.61
CA PRO A 86 -7.06 -5.97 11.43
C PRO A 86 -6.35 -5.09 12.47
N ASP A 87 -5.12 -5.47 12.83
CA ASP A 87 -4.20 -4.64 13.60
C ASP A 87 -3.60 -3.53 12.73
N LEU A 88 -3.38 -3.82 11.46
CA LEU A 88 -2.81 -2.88 10.49
C LEU A 88 -3.49 -3.01 9.13
N VAL A 89 -3.79 -1.89 8.51
CA VAL A 89 -4.31 -1.81 7.13
C VAL A 89 -3.38 -0.97 6.28
N THR A 90 -2.96 -1.49 5.12
CA THR A 90 -2.39 -0.67 4.05
C THR A 90 -3.45 -0.37 3.01
N ILE A 91 -3.49 0.86 2.48
CA ILE A 91 -4.43 1.28 1.43
C ILE A 91 -3.65 1.79 0.23
N ASN A 92 -3.77 1.10 -0.91
CA ASN A 92 -3.05 1.39 -2.14
C ASN A 92 -4.00 1.45 -3.34
N PHE A 93 -4.42 2.66 -3.73
CA PHE A 93 -5.24 2.98 -4.90
C PHE A 93 -4.69 4.23 -5.59
N GLY A 94 -5.21 4.54 -6.78
CA GLY A 94 -4.98 5.79 -7.47
C GLY A 94 -4.56 5.63 -8.93
N ILE A 95 -4.00 4.48 -9.33
CA ILE A 95 -3.66 4.24 -10.74
C ILE A 95 -4.93 4.21 -11.58
N ASN A 96 -5.91 3.39 -11.21
CA ASN A 96 -7.17 3.27 -11.96
C ASN A 96 -7.99 4.55 -11.89
N ASP A 97 -8.01 5.23 -10.74
CA ASP A 97 -8.66 6.53 -10.56
C ASP A 97 -8.08 7.56 -11.54
N SER A 98 -6.75 7.61 -11.70
CA SER A 98 -6.08 8.52 -12.61
C SER A 98 -6.37 8.20 -14.08
N VAL A 99 -6.41 6.92 -14.44
CA VAL A 99 -6.69 6.45 -15.81
C VAL A 99 -8.14 6.74 -16.19
N LEU A 100 -9.08 6.57 -15.26
CA LEU A 100 -10.50 6.82 -15.46
C LEU A 100 -10.88 8.30 -15.28
N GLY A 101 -9.94 9.15 -14.84
CA GLY A 101 -10.13 10.59 -14.67
C GLY A 101 -11.05 10.95 -13.50
N LEU A 102 -11.06 10.16 -12.42
CA LEU A 102 -11.77 10.54 -11.20
C LEU A 102 -11.23 11.87 -10.67
N GLY A 103 -12.09 12.81 -10.33
CA GLY A 103 -11.67 14.11 -9.79
C GLY A 103 -10.87 13.96 -8.48
N LEU A 104 -9.78 14.74 -8.33
CA LEU A 104 -8.90 14.63 -7.14
C LEU A 104 -9.64 14.88 -5.84
N GLU A 105 -10.64 15.77 -5.82
CA GLU A 105 -11.45 16.04 -4.63
C GLU A 105 -12.25 14.80 -4.20
N GLU A 106 -12.91 14.14 -5.14
CA GLU A 106 -13.65 12.91 -4.89
C GLU A 106 -12.71 11.77 -4.46
N PHE A 107 -11.55 11.65 -5.13
CA PHE A 107 -10.51 10.70 -4.77
C PHE A 107 -10.04 10.88 -3.31
N GLU A 108 -9.74 12.13 -2.90
CA GLU A 108 -9.34 12.45 -1.53
C GLU A 108 -10.48 12.14 -0.53
N MET A 109 -11.73 12.49 -0.85
CA MET A 109 -12.88 12.18 -0.02
C MET A 109 -13.06 10.68 0.19
N ASN A 110 -12.84 9.87 -0.83
CA ASN A 110 -12.92 8.42 -0.75
C ASN A 110 -11.88 7.85 0.23
N PHE A 111 -10.64 8.33 0.19
CA PHE A 111 -9.62 7.95 1.17
C PHE A 111 -9.98 8.39 2.59
N VAL A 112 -10.48 9.62 2.76
CA VAL A 112 -10.90 10.15 4.07
C VAL A 112 -12.01 9.29 4.66
N ASP A 113 -13.00 8.88 3.85
CA ASP A 113 -14.08 8.01 4.30
C ASP A 113 -13.56 6.63 4.73
N MET A 114 -12.74 5.98 3.90
CA MET A 114 -12.13 4.69 4.25
C MET A 114 -11.35 4.78 5.56
N VAL A 115 -10.51 5.80 5.75
CA VAL A 115 -9.75 6.01 6.99
C VAL A 115 -10.68 6.21 8.19
N ARG A 116 -11.76 6.99 8.05
CA ARG A 116 -12.73 7.20 9.14
C ARG A 116 -13.44 5.91 9.55
N ARG A 117 -13.86 5.11 8.56
CA ARG A 117 -14.54 3.84 8.81
C ARG A 117 -13.62 2.83 9.48
N ILE A 118 -12.36 2.71 9.05
CA ILE A 118 -11.38 1.84 9.70
C ILE A 118 -11.11 2.29 11.14
N ARG A 119 -11.00 3.60 11.39
CA ARG A 119 -10.81 4.14 12.74
C ARG A 119 -11.99 3.96 13.68
N ALA A 120 -13.19 3.81 13.15
CA ALA A 120 -14.37 3.51 13.97
C ALA A 120 -14.35 2.08 14.53
N GLY A 121 -13.48 1.21 14.03
CA GLY A 121 -13.25 -0.14 14.50
C GLY A 121 -12.28 -0.23 15.68
N PRO A 122 -11.78 -1.43 16.01
CA PRO A 122 -11.04 -1.76 17.24
C PRO A 122 -9.59 -1.24 17.31
N GLY A 123 -9.25 -0.18 16.58
CA GLY A 123 -7.95 0.50 16.75
C GLY A 123 -6.85 0.03 15.80
N SER A 124 -7.20 -0.24 14.55
CA SER A 124 -6.24 -0.54 13.47
C SER A 124 -5.30 0.64 13.21
N GLU A 125 -4.02 0.35 13.05
CA GLU A 125 -3.05 1.28 12.46
C GLU A 125 -3.25 1.33 10.95
N ILE A 126 -3.00 2.49 10.32
CA ILE A 126 -3.30 2.72 8.90
C ILE A 126 -2.10 3.30 8.19
N LEU A 127 -1.74 2.71 7.05
CA LEU A 127 -0.72 3.20 6.14
C LEU A 127 -1.34 3.46 4.76
N LEU A 128 -1.36 4.71 4.32
CA LEU A 128 -1.69 5.05 2.95
C LEU A 128 -0.43 4.94 2.09
N MET A 129 -0.56 4.47 0.86
CA MET A 129 0.59 4.20 0.00
C MET A 129 0.44 4.90 -1.35
N SER A 130 1.52 5.51 -1.85
CA SER A 130 1.67 5.71 -3.29
C SER A 130 1.99 4.38 -3.97
N SER A 131 2.04 4.36 -5.30
CA SER A 131 2.40 3.17 -6.05
C SER A 131 3.67 3.40 -6.89
N GLN A 132 4.03 2.46 -7.76
CA GLN A 132 5.20 2.57 -8.62
C GLN A 132 5.03 3.66 -9.70
N PRO A 133 6.12 4.10 -10.35
CA PRO A 133 6.02 4.91 -11.56
C PRO A 133 5.39 4.10 -12.71
N LEU A 134 4.68 4.78 -13.61
CA LEU A 134 4.17 4.23 -14.85
C LEU A 134 5.11 4.63 -16.00
N GLU A 135 5.21 3.79 -17.04
CA GLU A 135 6.00 4.09 -18.24
C GLU A 135 5.15 4.69 -19.37
N THR A 136 3.84 4.46 -19.34
CA THR A 136 2.94 4.82 -20.44
C THR A 136 2.46 6.26 -20.35
N PRO A 137 2.88 7.18 -21.26
CA PRO A 137 2.34 8.53 -21.34
C PRO A 137 0.85 8.51 -21.78
N PRO A 138 -0.01 9.44 -21.29
CA PRO A 138 0.30 10.52 -20.33
C PRO A 138 0.20 10.10 -18.86
N TYR A 139 -0.11 8.84 -18.57
CA TYR A 139 -0.42 8.37 -17.22
C TYR A 139 0.78 8.45 -16.26
N ASP A 140 2.01 8.35 -16.79
CA ASP A 140 3.25 8.56 -16.05
C ASP A 140 3.29 9.87 -15.25
N ARG A 141 2.61 10.92 -15.75
CA ARG A 141 2.51 12.24 -15.12
C ARG A 141 1.22 12.41 -14.34
N LEU A 142 0.10 11.97 -14.91
CA LEU A 142 -1.22 12.13 -14.28
C LEU A 142 -1.29 11.47 -12.91
N VAL A 143 -0.72 10.28 -12.77
CA VAL A 143 -0.72 9.52 -11.51
C VAL A 143 -0.02 10.23 -10.35
N LEU A 144 0.93 11.14 -10.66
CA LEU A 144 1.68 11.87 -9.61
C LEU A 144 0.79 12.79 -8.78
N ASP A 145 -0.23 13.42 -9.39
CA ASP A 145 -1.17 14.26 -8.66
C ASP A 145 -2.00 13.43 -7.66
N TYR A 146 -2.35 12.19 -8.04
CA TYR A 146 -3.04 11.25 -7.15
C TYR A 146 -2.13 10.77 -6.01
N TYR A 147 -0.85 10.47 -6.26
CA TYR A 147 0.10 10.10 -5.21
C TYR A 147 0.33 11.24 -4.21
N GLN A 148 0.37 12.48 -4.70
CA GLN A 148 0.44 13.65 -3.84
C GLN A 148 -0.86 13.84 -3.04
N ALA A 149 -2.03 13.56 -3.64
CA ALA A 149 -3.31 13.58 -2.94
C ALA A 149 -3.33 12.56 -1.79
N VAL A 150 -2.87 11.32 -2.02
CA VAL A 150 -2.73 10.30 -0.95
C VAL A 150 -1.85 10.84 0.20
N ARG A 151 -0.72 11.47 -0.11
CA ARG A 151 0.16 12.08 0.90
C ARG A 151 -0.54 13.20 1.69
N ARG A 152 -1.32 14.07 1.00
CA ARG A 152 -2.10 15.12 1.68
C ARG A 152 -3.12 14.52 2.65
N VAL A 153 -3.87 13.51 2.20
CA VAL A 153 -4.86 12.81 3.06
C VAL A 153 -4.16 12.15 4.25
N ALA A 154 -3.03 11.48 4.05
CA ALA A 154 -2.28 10.87 5.16
C ALA A 154 -1.90 11.91 6.22
N THR A 155 -1.42 13.08 5.78
CA THR A 155 -1.08 14.19 6.67
C THR A 155 -2.32 14.74 7.40
N GLN A 156 -3.39 15.02 6.65
CA GLN A 156 -4.65 15.56 7.19
C GLN A 156 -5.29 14.63 8.21
N MET A 157 -5.27 13.33 7.91
CA MET A 157 -5.88 12.31 8.75
C MET A 157 -4.94 11.81 9.85
N ASN A 158 -3.69 12.29 9.90
CA ASN A 158 -2.66 11.82 10.83
C ASN A 158 -2.55 10.28 10.83
N VAL A 159 -2.30 9.70 9.66
CA VAL A 159 -1.99 8.28 9.42
C VAL A 159 -0.64 8.15 8.72
N GLY A 160 -0.08 6.93 8.67
CA GLY A 160 1.19 6.71 8.00
C GLY A 160 1.10 6.87 6.48
N PHE A 161 2.21 7.31 5.87
CA PHE A 161 2.38 7.38 4.42
C PHE A 161 3.63 6.62 3.99
N VAL A 162 3.45 5.68 3.06
CA VAL A 162 4.53 4.90 2.45
C VAL A 162 4.76 5.39 1.03
N ASP A 163 5.90 6.04 0.79
CA ASP A 163 6.24 6.62 -0.50
C ASP A 163 6.90 5.60 -1.42
N VAL A 164 6.09 4.71 -1.97
CA VAL A 164 6.55 3.67 -2.90
C VAL A 164 7.15 4.29 -4.16
N TYR A 165 6.52 5.35 -4.70
CA TYR A 165 7.05 6.05 -5.87
C TYR A 165 8.48 6.54 -5.65
N PHE A 166 8.72 7.18 -4.52
CA PHE A 166 10.07 7.67 -4.18
C PHE A 166 11.07 6.52 -4.06
N ALA A 167 10.70 5.43 -3.38
CA ALA A 167 11.57 4.26 -3.23
C ALA A 167 11.99 3.65 -4.57
N TRP A 168 11.05 3.57 -5.53
CA TRP A 168 11.34 3.12 -6.89
C TRP A 168 12.28 4.07 -7.63
N MET A 169 12.01 5.39 -7.56
CA MET A 169 12.85 6.40 -8.21
C MET A 169 14.25 6.47 -7.59
N GLU A 170 14.43 6.09 -6.34
CA GLU A 170 15.77 5.92 -5.76
C GLU A 170 16.51 4.76 -6.42
N LYS A 171 15.86 3.59 -6.60
CA LYS A 171 16.46 2.46 -7.32
C LYS A 171 16.85 2.82 -8.75
N VAL A 172 16.02 3.57 -9.46
CA VAL A 172 16.34 4.07 -10.80
C VAL A 172 17.56 5.00 -10.78
N ARG A 173 17.64 5.91 -9.81
CA ARG A 173 18.80 6.80 -9.63
C ARG A 173 20.10 6.05 -9.26
N GLU A 174 19.98 4.92 -8.57
CA GLU A 174 21.08 4.01 -8.25
C GLU A 174 21.54 3.17 -9.46
N GLY A 175 20.87 3.32 -10.63
CA GLY A 175 21.23 2.68 -11.88
C GLY A 175 20.40 1.46 -12.26
N THR A 176 19.33 1.12 -11.53
CA THR A 176 18.41 0.05 -11.92
C THR A 176 17.48 0.55 -13.03
N PRO A 177 17.48 -0.03 -14.24
CA PRO A 177 16.57 0.40 -15.30
C PRO A 177 15.10 0.19 -14.89
N LEU A 178 14.24 1.20 -15.08
CA LEU A 178 12.82 1.10 -14.73
C LEU A 178 12.13 -0.11 -15.37
N GLY A 179 12.33 -0.33 -16.68
CA GLY A 179 11.76 -1.46 -17.41
C GLY A 179 12.20 -2.84 -16.91
N SER A 180 13.31 -2.94 -16.11
CA SER A 180 13.72 -4.21 -15.49
C SER A 180 12.88 -4.57 -14.24
N LEU A 181 12.09 -3.63 -13.74
CA LEU A 181 11.24 -3.76 -12.55
C LEU A 181 9.75 -3.92 -12.90
N ILE A 182 9.39 -3.69 -14.15
CA ILE A 182 8.02 -3.68 -14.68
C ILE A 182 7.82 -4.86 -15.64
N LEU A 183 6.61 -5.39 -15.69
CA LEU A 183 6.21 -6.39 -16.66
C LEU A 183 6.06 -5.74 -18.06
N PRO A 184 6.68 -6.26 -19.10
CA PRO A 184 6.65 -5.64 -20.42
C PRO A 184 5.22 -5.35 -20.91
N GLY A 185 4.93 -4.07 -21.22
CA GLY A 185 3.66 -3.62 -21.79
C GLY A 185 2.46 -3.61 -20.84
N LEU A 186 2.68 -3.76 -19.53
CA LEU A 186 1.58 -3.84 -18.54
C LEU A 186 1.59 -2.73 -17.49
N ASP A 187 2.62 -1.90 -17.39
CA ASP A 187 2.81 -0.90 -16.31
C ASP A 187 2.65 -1.48 -14.88
N HIS A 188 2.81 -2.79 -14.74
CA HIS A 188 2.70 -3.50 -13.45
C HIS A 188 4.08 -4.01 -13.00
N PRO A 189 4.36 -4.01 -11.70
CA PRO A 189 5.60 -4.55 -11.18
C PRO A 189 5.80 -6.03 -11.56
N ASN A 190 7.01 -6.42 -11.89
CA ASN A 190 7.43 -7.81 -11.79
C ASN A 190 7.80 -8.15 -10.32
N GLU A 191 8.21 -9.40 -10.04
CA GLU A 191 8.55 -9.79 -8.66
C GLU A 191 9.69 -8.94 -8.05
N ALA A 192 10.64 -8.44 -8.85
CA ALA A 192 11.69 -7.56 -8.37
C ALA A 192 11.12 -6.18 -7.95
N GLY A 193 10.20 -5.63 -8.74
CA GLY A 193 9.49 -4.40 -8.40
C GLY A 193 8.63 -4.55 -7.15
N TYR A 194 7.92 -5.67 -7.00
CA TYR A 194 7.14 -5.95 -5.78
C TYR A 194 8.00 -6.08 -4.52
N ARG A 195 9.25 -6.55 -4.63
CA ARG A 195 10.19 -6.56 -3.50
C ARG A 195 10.53 -5.16 -3.02
N ILE A 196 10.65 -4.17 -3.91
CA ILE A 196 10.90 -2.77 -3.52
C ILE A 196 9.76 -2.26 -2.63
N ILE A 197 8.51 -2.58 -2.96
CA ILE A 197 7.35 -2.19 -2.15
C ILE A 197 7.42 -2.84 -0.76
N ALA A 198 7.71 -4.13 -0.69
CA ALA A 198 7.85 -4.86 0.57
C ALA A 198 9.01 -4.34 1.42
N GLU A 199 10.16 -4.02 0.79
CA GLU A 199 11.33 -3.44 1.46
C GLU A 199 11.00 -2.05 2.03
N GLU A 200 10.24 -1.22 1.29
CA GLU A 200 9.84 0.10 1.78
C GLU A 200 8.92 -0.01 3.01
N LEU A 201 7.95 -0.93 2.98
CA LEU A 201 7.10 -1.23 4.13
C LEU A 201 7.94 -1.73 5.32
N MET A 202 8.92 -2.60 5.11
CA MET A 202 9.78 -3.14 6.18
C MET A 202 10.62 -2.08 6.90
N LYS A 203 10.87 -0.92 6.31
CA LYS A 203 11.57 0.19 6.99
C LYS A 203 10.79 0.75 8.18
N LEU A 204 9.49 0.47 8.26
CA LEU A 204 8.63 0.89 9.36
C LEU A 204 8.65 -0.09 10.54
N PHE A 205 9.16 -1.24 10.31
CA PHE A 205 9.29 -2.34 11.28
C PHE A 205 10.75 -2.57 11.66
#